data_8ad9fae6ceb0b3fa1190948cd9f7ef7d
#
_entry.id   8ad9fae6ceb0b3fa1190948cd9f7ef7d
#
_cell.length_a   1.000
_cell.length_b   1.000
_cell.length_c   1.000
_cell.angle_alpha   90.00
_cell.angle_beta   90.00
_cell.angle_gamma   90.00
#
_symmetry.space_group_name_H-M   'P 1'
#
loop_
_entity.id
_entity.type
_entity.pdbx_description
1 polymer ?
#
loop_
_entity_poly.entity_id
_entity_poly.type
_entity_poly.pdbx_seq_one_letter_code
_entity_poly.pdbx_strand_id
1 'polypeptide(L)'
;MTLLTPLRRLLTLATLGLGLSLAQAVHAADASAPDLLIRQLSLETIETVKADKEIQAGNVAKVIALVDAKVMPHVNFQRMTASAVGRFWRQATPEQQGRLQAEFKTLLVRTYAGALTQVKDQSIGLKPLRAADGATEVVVRTEIRGKGDPIQLDYRLEKSGAEWKIYDVNVLGIWLADQYRNSFAQEIGANGIDGLIKSLADKNAKAAAPAAKG
;
A
#
# COMPACT_ATOMS: atom_id res chain seq x y z
N MET A 1 31.28 31.24 88.69
CA MET A 1 29.86 31.19 88.77
C MET A 1 29.40 30.82 87.30
N THR A 2 29.28 29.54 87.11
CA THR A 2 28.07 28.79 86.78
C THR A 2 27.21 29.45 85.71
N LEU A 3 27.04 28.81 84.56
CA LEU A 3 25.87 28.06 84.33
C LEU A 3 25.94 27.40 82.91
N LEU A 4 25.60 26.14 82.96
CA LEU A 4 25.37 25.16 81.89
C LEU A 4 24.38 25.62 80.83
N THR A 5 24.66 25.27 79.56
CA THR A 5 23.67 25.20 78.51
C THR A 5 23.53 23.77 77.99
N PRO A 6 22.33 23.22 77.87
CA PRO A 6 22.14 21.88 77.34
C PRO A 6 21.95 21.91 75.80
N LEU A 7 22.62 20.98 75.20
CA LEU A 7 22.58 20.55 73.81
C LEU A 7 21.19 20.05 73.41
N ARG A 8 20.53 20.72 72.47
CA ARG A 8 19.27 20.26 71.90
C ARG A 8 19.57 19.65 70.51
N ARG A 9 19.55 18.33 70.47
CA ARG A 9 19.64 17.54 69.23
C ARG A 9 18.33 17.72 68.45
N LEU A 10 18.39 18.29 67.27
CA LEU A 10 17.31 18.24 66.27
C LEU A 10 17.54 17.03 65.39
N LEU A 11 16.70 16.04 65.53
CA LEU A 11 16.58 14.89 64.65
C LEU A 11 15.77 15.32 63.42
N THR A 12 16.42 15.53 62.28
CA THR A 12 15.73 15.71 61.01
C THR A 12 15.52 14.33 60.35
N LEU A 13 14.28 13.87 60.37
CA LEU A 13 13.83 12.73 59.58
C LEU A 13 13.83 13.13 58.11
N ALA A 14 14.77 12.57 57.34
CA ALA A 14 14.74 12.59 55.88
C ALA A 14 13.78 11.50 55.44
N THR A 15 12.56 11.88 55.10
CA THR A 15 11.61 10.99 54.40
C THR A 15 12.02 10.89 52.93
N LEU A 16 12.62 9.76 52.60
CA LEU A 16 12.97 9.39 51.22
C LEU A 16 11.67 9.00 50.51
N GLY A 17 11.05 9.96 49.87
CA GLY A 17 9.90 9.74 48.96
C GLY A 17 10.35 9.02 47.72
N LEU A 18 10.20 7.69 47.69
CA LEU A 18 10.37 6.87 46.51
C LEU A 18 9.19 7.13 45.56
N GLY A 19 9.34 8.16 44.71
CA GLY A 19 8.39 8.46 43.63
C GLY A 19 8.47 7.37 42.57
N LEU A 20 7.56 6.40 42.64
CA LEU A 20 7.34 5.41 41.62
C LEU A 20 6.69 6.11 40.43
N SER A 21 7.52 6.64 39.53
CA SER A 21 7.08 7.15 38.22
C SER A 21 6.58 5.95 37.42
N LEU A 22 5.28 5.68 37.42
CA LEU A 22 4.65 4.86 36.40
C LEU A 22 4.85 5.59 35.08
N ALA A 23 5.90 5.23 34.34
CA ALA A 23 5.98 5.53 32.92
C ALA A 23 4.80 4.81 32.26
N GLN A 24 3.70 5.52 32.05
CA GLN A 24 2.68 5.10 31.13
C GLN A 24 3.34 5.05 29.77
N ALA A 25 3.68 3.86 29.31
CA ALA A 25 3.97 3.61 27.91
C ALA A 25 2.66 3.94 27.16
N VAL A 26 2.53 5.21 26.77
CA VAL A 26 1.60 5.58 25.71
C VAL A 26 2.04 4.76 24.52
N HIS A 27 1.33 3.67 24.25
CA HIS A 27 1.40 3.02 22.95
C HIS A 27 0.97 4.10 21.98
N ALA A 28 1.95 4.79 21.39
CA ALA A 28 1.74 5.54 20.17
C ALA A 28 1.05 4.54 19.25
N ALA A 29 -0.21 4.79 18.92
CA ALA A 29 -0.94 4.01 17.94
C ALA A 29 -0.01 3.96 16.74
N ASP A 30 0.47 2.74 16.46
CA ASP A 30 1.61 2.52 15.56
C ASP A 30 1.15 3.05 14.19
N ALA A 31 1.61 4.26 13.80
CA ALA A 31 1.33 4.84 12.48
C ALA A 31 1.81 3.89 11.36
N SER A 32 2.50 2.82 11.74
CA SER A 32 2.97 1.73 10.90
C SER A 32 2.01 0.53 10.85
N ALA A 33 0.81 0.59 11.47
CA ALA A 33 -0.13 -0.53 11.37
C ALA A 33 -0.64 -0.68 9.93
N PRO A 34 -0.61 -1.91 9.35
CA PRO A 34 -0.86 -2.11 7.93
C PRO A 34 -2.30 -1.78 7.53
N ASP A 35 -3.26 -1.96 8.39
CA ASP A 35 -4.67 -1.60 8.16
C ASP A 35 -4.89 -0.08 8.21
N LEU A 36 -4.18 0.65 9.07
CA LEU A 36 -4.20 2.10 9.10
C LEU A 36 -3.59 2.70 7.83
N LEU A 37 -2.48 2.13 7.33
CA LEU A 37 -1.89 2.50 6.06
C LEU A 37 -2.92 2.37 4.92
N ILE A 38 -3.57 1.22 4.80
CA ILE A 38 -4.57 0.99 3.76
C ILE A 38 -5.75 1.94 3.90
N ARG A 39 -6.21 2.18 5.13
CA ARG A 39 -7.30 3.12 5.38
C ARG A 39 -6.94 4.53 4.92
N GLN A 40 -5.79 5.03 5.36
CA GLN A 40 -5.33 6.37 5.02
C GLN A 40 -5.15 6.53 3.51
N LEU A 41 -4.41 5.61 2.88
CA LEU A 41 -4.16 5.63 1.44
C LEU A 41 -5.46 5.62 0.63
N SER A 42 -6.43 4.81 1.06
CA SER A 42 -7.73 4.72 0.38
C SER A 42 -8.54 6.01 0.53
N LEU A 43 -8.60 6.60 1.74
CA LEU A 43 -9.29 7.85 1.98
C LEU A 43 -8.68 9.00 1.17
N GLU A 44 -7.35 9.16 1.22
CA GLU A 44 -6.63 10.18 0.45
C GLU A 44 -6.84 10.02 -1.06
N THR A 45 -6.85 8.78 -1.56
CA THR A 45 -7.11 8.49 -2.97
C THR A 45 -8.54 8.87 -3.36
N ILE A 46 -9.53 8.45 -2.57
CA ILE A 46 -10.95 8.78 -2.80
C ILE A 46 -11.16 10.30 -2.81
N GLU A 47 -10.61 11.01 -1.84
CA GLU A 47 -10.73 12.47 -1.75
C GLU A 47 -10.07 13.17 -2.93
N THR A 48 -8.86 12.74 -3.31
CA THR A 48 -8.16 13.31 -4.48
C THR A 48 -8.96 13.09 -5.76
N VAL A 49 -9.51 11.89 -5.97
CA VAL A 49 -10.35 11.59 -7.14
C VAL A 49 -11.62 12.42 -7.15
N LYS A 50 -12.27 12.62 -6.00
CA LYS A 50 -13.47 13.48 -5.90
C LYS A 50 -13.17 14.95 -6.21
N ALA A 51 -11.99 15.43 -5.86
CA ALA A 51 -11.60 16.82 -6.08
C ALA A 51 -11.13 17.09 -7.52
N ASP A 52 -10.64 16.08 -8.24
CA ASP A 52 -10.06 16.25 -9.58
C ASP A 52 -11.09 15.91 -10.69
N LYS A 53 -11.63 16.96 -11.33
CA LYS A 53 -12.60 16.80 -12.41
C LYS A 53 -12.04 16.11 -13.66
N GLU A 54 -10.74 16.21 -13.91
CA GLU A 54 -10.12 15.55 -15.05
C GLU A 54 -10.03 14.02 -14.83
N ILE A 55 -9.73 13.58 -13.61
CA ILE A 55 -9.79 12.16 -13.25
C ILE A 55 -11.22 11.65 -13.39
N GLN A 56 -12.21 12.39 -12.91
CA GLN A 56 -13.62 12.03 -13.06
C GLN A 56 -14.08 11.98 -14.51
N ALA A 57 -13.49 12.80 -15.38
CA ALA A 57 -13.71 12.79 -16.83
C ALA A 57 -12.93 11.67 -17.55
N GLY A 58 -12.16 10.86 -16.84
CA GLY A 58 -11.43 9.73 -17.42
C GLY A 58 -10.04 10.06 -17.96
N ASN A 59 -9.43 11.16 -17.53
CA ASN A 59 -8.06 11.49 -17.92
C ASN A 59 -7.06 10.50 -17.31
N VAL A 60 -6.67 9.49 -18.08
CA VAL A 60 -5.75 8.42 -17.65
C VAL A 60 -4.38 8.96 -17.25
N ALA A 61 -3.89 10.02 -17.88
CA ALA A 61 -2.60 10.61 -17.50
C ALA A 61 -2.65 11.19 -16.07
N LYS A 62 -3.76 11.80 -15.69
CA LYS A 62 -3.98 12.27 -14.31
C LYS A 62 -4.08 11.10 -13.31
N VAL A 63 -4.72 10.00 -13.72
CA VAL A 63 -4.77 8.79 -12.89
C VAL A 63 -3.37 8.22 -12.68
N ILE A 64 -2.54 8.13 -13.72
CA ILE A 64 -1.14 7.68 -13.61
C ILE A 64 -0.37 8.59 -12.65
N ALA A 65 -0.49 9.91 -12.80
CA ALA A 65 0.18 10.87 -11.91
C ALA A 65 -0.27 10.73 -10.44
N LEU A 66 -1.57 10.52 -10.20
CA LEU A 66 -2.09 10.24 -8.86
C LEU A 66 -1.47 8.96 -8.28
N VAL A 67 -1.47 7.87 -9.05
CA VAL A 67 -0.90 6.58 -8.63
C VAL A 67 0.58 6.75 -8.31
N ASP A 68 1.35 7.40 -9.16
CA ASP A 68 2.78 7.62 -8.97
C ASP A 68 3.08 8.45 -7.72
N ALA A 69 2.29 9.48 -7.47
CA ALA A 69 2.51 10.39 -6.35
C ALA A 69 2.01 9.83 -5.01
N LYS A 70 0.89 9.12 -4.99
CA LYS A 70 0.20 8.74 -3.75
C LYS A 70 0.28 7.25 -3.43
N VAL A 71 0.21 6.38 -4.44
CA VAL A 71 0.12 4.93 -4.24
C VAL A 71 1.49 4.28 -4.28
N MET A 72 2.29 4.57 -5.31
CA MET A 72 3.57 3.90 -5.55
C MET A 72 4.58 4.01 -4.39
N PRO A 73 4.66 5.09 -3.60
CA PRO A 73 5.52 5.14 -2.42
C PRO A 73 5.22 4.05 -1.38
N HIS A 74 4.00 3.52 -1.37
CA HIS A 74 3.55 2.48 -0.44
C HIS A 74 3.54 1.08 -1.05
N VAL A 75 4.04 0.91 -2.28
CA VAL A 75 4.00 -0.37 -3.01
C VAL A 75 5.41 -0.91 -3.26
N ASN A 76 5.65 -2.17 -2.95
CA ASN A 76 6.78 -2.92 -3.50
C ASN A 76 6.39 -3.48 -4.89
N PHE A 77 6.42 -2.60 -5.89
CA PHE A 77 6.00 -2.97 -7.24
C PHE A 77 6.97 -3.94 -7.92
N GLN A 78 8.24 -3.93 -7.52
CA GLN A 78 9.21 -4.94 -7.96
C GLN A 78 8.77 -6.34 -7.54
N ARG A 79 8.35 -6.54 -6.29
CA ARG A 79 7.85 -7.82 -5.80
C ARG A 79 6.56 -8.23 -6.50
N MET A 80 5.63 -7.30 -6.71
CA MET A 80 4.38 -7.56 -7.45
C MET A 80 4.69 -8.04 -8.87
N THR A 81 5.56 -7.34 -9.59
CA THR A 81 5.97 -7.71 -10.95
C THR A 81 6.70 -9.06 -10.97
N ALA A 82 7.61 -9.27 -10.03
CA ALA A 82 8.33 -10.55 -9.90
C ALA A 82 7.36 -11.72 -9.68
N SER A 83 6.31 -11.51 -8.89
CA SER A 83 5.27 -12.52 -8.65
C SER A 83 4.46 -12.82 -9.91
N ALA A 84 4.15 -11.82 -10.73
CA ALA A 84 3.44 -12.00 -11.99
C ALA A 84 4.32 -12.66 -13.09
N VAL A 85 5.60 -12.30 -13.17
CA VAL A 85 6.57 -12.87 -14.12
C VAL A 85 7.01 -14.27 -13.69
N GLY A 86 6.94 -14.56 -12.40
CA GLY A 86 7.24 -15.89 -11.83
C GLY A 86 8.71 -16.28 -12.00
N ARG A 87 8.95 -17.54 -12.38
CA ARG A 87 10.31 -18.10 -12.49
C ARG A 87 11.22 -17.33 -13.46
N PHE A 88 10.66 -16.65 -14.45
CA PHE A 88 11.43 -15.91 -15.45
C PHE A 88 12.01 -14.59 -14.92
N TRP A 89 11.52 -14.08 -13.79
CA TRP A 89 12.03 -12.86 -13.18
C TRP A 89 13.54 -12.92 -12.90
N ARG A 90 14.03 -14.06 -12.42
CA ARG A 90 15.47 -14.25 -12.15
C ARG A 90 16.34 -14.39 -13.39
N GLN A 91 15.73 -14.61 -14.56
CA GLN A 91 16.41 -14.69 -15.85
C GLN A 91 16.46 -13.33 -16.57
N ALA A 92 15.61 -12.38 -16.13
CA ALA A 92 15.55 -11.04 -16.67
C ALA A 92 16.75 -10.21 -16.20
N THR A 93 17.35 -9.46 -17.13
CA THR A 93 18.37 -8.46 -16.79
C THR A 93 17.76 -7.33 -15.94
N PRO A 94 18.56 -6.54 -15.19
CA PRO A 94 18.07 -5.39 -14.47
C PRO A 94 17.30 -4.39 -15.34
N GLU A 95 17.73 -4.19 -16.59
CA GLU A 95 17.03 -3.34 -17.55
C GLU A 95 15.66 -3.92 -17.94
N GLN A 96 15.59 -5.23 -18.24
CA GLN A 96 14.34 -5.91 -18.54
C GLN A 96 13.38 -5.88 -17.34
N GLN A 97 13.89 -6.08 -16.13
CA GLN A 97 13.10 -5.96 -14.90
C GLN A 97 12.50 -4.55 -14.75
N GLY A 98 13.29 -3.51 -15.00
CA GLY A 98 12.80 -2.13 -14.96
C GLY A 98 11.72 -1.87 -16.00
N ARG A 99 11.91 -2.34 -17.25
CA ARG A 99 10.91 -2.21 -18.32
C ARG A 99 9.64 -3.00 -18.03
N LEU A 100 9.74 -4.23 -17.53
CA LEU A 100 8.58 -5.03 -17.09
C LEU A 100 7.77 -4.30 -16.04
N GLN A 101 8.43 -3.71 -15.02
CA GLN A 101 7.74 -2.93 -13.99
C GLN A 101 7.01 -1.73 -14.59
N ALA A 102 7.67 -0.95 -15.45
CA ALA A 102 7.08 0.23 -16.06
C ALA A 102 5.84 -0.11 -16.91
N GLU A 103 5.97 -1.11 -17.79
CA GLU A 103 4.87 -1.52 -18.66
C GLU A 103 3.74 -2.20 -17.88
N PHE A 104 4.04 -3.03 -16.90
CA PHE A 104 3.00 -3.68 -16.08
C PHE A 104 2.25 -2.68 -15.22
N LYS A 105 2.93 -1.69 -14.62
CA LYS A 105 2.28 -0.60 -13.90
C LYS A 105 1.30 0.14 -14.82
N THR A 106 1.76 0.54 -16.00
CA THR A 106 0.92 1.25 -16.97
C THR A 106 -0.30 0.42 -17.37
N LEU A 107 -0.12 -0.87 -17.62
CA LEU A 107 -1.22 -1.79 -17.92
C LEU A 107 -2.25 -1.83 -16.79
N LEU A 108 -1.82 -2.01 -15.54
CA LEU A 108 -2.73 -2.07 -14.38
C LEU A 108 -3.49 -0.75 -14.22
N VAL A 109 -2.78 0.38 -14.24
CA VAL A 109 -3.44 1.68 -14.10
C VAL A 109 -4.49 1.89 -15.18
N ARG A 110 -4.17 1.60 -16.45
CA ARG A 110 -5.12 1.76 -17.56
C ARG A 110 -6.31 0.81 -17.43
N THR A 111 -6.07 -0.43 -17.02
CA THR A 111 -7.13 -1.44 -16.84
C THR A 111 -8.14 -1.01 -15.79
N TYR A 112 -7.66 -0.40 -14.69
CA TYR A 112 -8.51 -0.06 -13.55
C TYR A 112 -8.86 1.42 -13.45
N ALA A 113 -8.31 2.29 -14.31
CA ALA A 113 -8.59 3.73 -14.29
C ALA A 113 -10.09 4.05 -14.39
N GLY A 114 -10.84 3.29 -15.20
CA GLY A 114 -12.28 3.46 -15.33
C GLY A 114 -13.06 3.28 -14.03
N ALA A 115 -12.58 2.45 -13.09
CA ALA A 115 -13.21 2.32 -11.80
C ALA A 115 -13.11 3.61 -10.96
N LEU A 116 -12.03 4.39 -11.12
CA LEU A 116 -11.84 5.64 -10.41
C LEU A 116 -12.80 6.74 -10.90
N THR A 117 -13.21 6.73 -12.17
CA THR A 117 -14.18 7.69 -12.70
C THR A 117 -15.57 7.52 -12.08
N GLN A 118 -15.84 6.36 -11.48
CA GLN A 118 -17.11 6.06 -10.82
C GLN A 118 -17.13 6.44 -9.34
N VAL A 119 -16.00 6.95 -8.82
CA VAL A 119 -15.89 7.36 -7.41
C VAL A 119 -16.71 8.64 -7.19
N LYS A 120 -17.78 8.53 -6.37
CA LYS A 120 -18.68 9.64 -5.97
C LYS A 120 -18.86 9.65 -4.46
N ASP A 121 -19.67 8.73 -3.96
CA ASP A 121 -20.08 8.65 -2.56
C ASP A 121 -19.49 7.40 -1.86
N GLN A 122 -18.47 6.80 -2.47
CA GLN A 122 -17.89 5.59 -1.93
C GLN A 122 -17.17 5.86 -0.60
N SER A 123 -17.27 4.87 0.27
CA SER A 123 -16.56 4.78 1.54
C SER A 123 -15.79 3.46 1.62
N ILE A 124 -14.75 3.44 2.44
CA ILE A 124 -14.00 2.20 2.71
C ILE A 124 -14.40 1.64 4.06
N GLY A 125 -14.71 0.34 4.09
CA GLY A 125 -14.87 -0.46 5.29
C GLY A 125 -13.70 -1.42 5.42
N LEU A 126 -12.97 -1.37 6.54
CA LEU A 126 -11.96 -2.37 6.87
C LEU A 126 -12.59 -3.55 7.58
N LYS A 127 -12.13 -4.76 7.27
CA LYS A 127 -12.42 -5.96 8.06
C LYS A 127 -11.35 -6.13 9.14
N PRO A 128 -11.66 -6.77 10.28
CA PRO A 128 -10.68 -6.99 11.33
C PRO A 128 -9.42 -7.66 10.80
N LEU A 129 -8.27 -7.06 11.08
CA LEU A 129 -6.97 -7.63 10.72
C LEU A 129 -6.74 -8.90 11.53
N ARG A 130 -6.38 -9.98 10.85
CA ARG A 130 -5.98 -11.24 11.46
C ARG A 130 -4.51 -11.46 11.14
N ALA A 131 -3.65 -11.16 12.08
CA ALA A 131 -2.21 -11.35 11.99
C ALA A 131 -1.71 -11.99 13.27
N ALA A 132 -0.69 -12.84 13.17
CA ALA A 132 0.05 -13.32 14.33
C ALA A 132 0.98 -12.22 14.86
N ASP A 133 1.31 -12.28 16.14
CA ASP A 133 2.30 -11.38 16.73
C ASP A 133 3.65 -11.50 15.98
N GLY A 134 4.24 -10.38 15.62
CA GLY A 134 5.49 -10.34 14.86
C GLY A 134 5.39 -10.74 13.39
N ALA A 135 4.17 -10.86 12.84
CA ALA A 135 3.98 -11.15 11.42
C ALA A 135 4.70 -10.12 10.53
N THR A 136 5.44 -10.61 9.55
CA THR A 136 6.12 -9.81 8.53
C THR A 136 5.34 -9.70 7.22
N GLU A 137 4.27 -10.48 7.08
CA GLU A 137 3.33 -10.43 5.97
C GLU A 137 1.90 -10.52 6.50
N VAL A 138 1.01 -9.73 5.94
CA VAL A 138 -0.40 -9.69 6.33
C VAL A 138 -1.30 -9.52 5.11
N VAL A 139 -2.58 -9.84 5.30
CA VAL A 139 -3.64 -9.52 4.35
C VAL A 139 -4.60 -8.55 5.01
N VAL A 140 -4.65 -7.33 4.51
CA VAL A 140 -5.66 -6.34 4.89
C VAL A 140 -6.85 -6.49 3.96
N ARG A 141 -8.03 -6.74 4.53
CA ARG A 141 -9.27 -6.92 3.77
C ARG A 141 -10.14 -5.69 3.88
N THR A 142 -10.64 -5.23 2.73
CA THR A 142 -11.52 -4.07 2.68
C THR A 142 -12.74 -4.30 1.81
N GLU A 143 -13.71 -3.44 1.99
CA GLU A 143 -14.89 -3.32 1.12
C GLU A 143 -15.08 -1.86 0.74
N ILE A 144 -15.15 -1.60 -0.54
CA ILE A 144 -15.59 -0.30 -1.05
C ILE A 144 -17.10 -0.32 -1.15
N ARG A 145 -17.75 0.54 -0.38
CA ARG A 145 -19.21 0.65 -0.28
C ARG A 145 -19.69 1.91 -0.98
N GLY A 146 -20.76 1.78 -1.75
CA GLY A 146 -21.41 2.87 -2.47
C GLY A 146 -22.80 2.46 -2.91
N LYS A 147 -23.28 3.00 -4.02
CA LYS A 147 -24.53 2.54 -4.64
C LYS A 147 -24.26 1.20 -5.33
N GLY A 148 -24.94 0.14 -4.89
CA GLY A 148 -24.79 -1.22 -5.41
C GLY A 148 -24.05 -2.15 -4.44
N ASP A 149 -23.64 -3.31 -4.96
CA ASP A 149 -22.96 -4.32 -4.15
C ASP A 149 -21.57 -3.84 -3.71
N PRO A 150 -21.15 -4.18 -2.48
CA PRO A 150 -19.82 -3.85 -2.01
C PRO A 150 -18.74 -4.51 -2.88
N ILE A 151 -17.73 -3.73 -3.26
CA ILE A 151 -16.58 -4.23 -4.01
C ILE A 151 -15.52 -4.68 -3.00
N GLN A 152 -15.19 -5.97 -3.01
CA GLN A 152 -14.08 -6.49 -2.22
C GLN A 152 -12.75 -6.07 -2.84
N LEU A 153 -11.88 -5.48 -2.01
CA LEU A 153 -10.56 -5.05 -2.39
C LEU A 153 -9.60 -5.39 -1.24
N ASP A 154 -8.78 -6.43 -1.41
CA ASP A 154 -7.85 -6.89 -0.38
C ASP A 154 -6.40 -6.63 -0.81
N TYR A 155 -5.53 -6.50 0.18
CA TYR A 155 -4.13 -6.16 -0.06
C TYR A 155 -3.21 -7.13 0.68
N ARG A 156 -2.19 -7.65 -0.01
CA ARG A 156 -1.05 -8.31 0.62
C ARG A 156 0.01 -7.27 0.92
N LEU A 157 0.42 -7.20 2.18
CA LEU A 157 1.48 -6.30 2.61
C LEU A 157 2.64 -7.09 3.22
N GLU A 158 3.83 -6.57 3.05
CA GLU A 158 5.05 -7.04 3.71
C GLU A 158 5.66 -5.92 4.55
N LYS A 159 6.36 -6.31 5.60
CA LYS A 159 7.16 -5.40 6.41
C LYS A 159 8.50 -5.16 5.73
N SER A 160 8.81 -3.89 5.46
CA SER A 160 10.06 -3.44 4.84
C SER A 160 10.73 -2.43 5.77
N GLY A 161 11.66 -2.89 6.59
CA GLY A 161 12.20 -2.09 7.69
C GLY A 161 11.12 -1.76 8.72
N ALA A 162 10.88 -0.48 8.97
CA ALA A 162 9.84 0.01 9.86
C ALA A 162 8.47 0.20 9.18
N GLU A 163 8.41 0.10 7.86
CA GLU A 163 7.20 0.39 7.07
C GLU A 163 6.53 -0.88 6.54
N TRP A 164 5.25 -0.75 6.18
CA TRP A 164 4.54 -1.76 5.41
C TRP A 164 4.47 -1.34 3.94
N LYS A 165 4.66 -2.31 3.03
CA LYS A 165 4.54 -2.11 1.57
C LYS A 165 3.55 -3.09 1.00
N ILE A 166 2.66 -2.61 0.15
CA ILE A 166 1.73 -3.44 -0.62
C ILE A 166 2.54 -4.18 -1.70
N TYR A 167 2.38 -5.50 -1.82
CA TYR A 167 3.03 -6.25 -2.90
C TYR A 167 2.06 -7.03 -3.78
N ASP A 168 0.76 -7.06 -3.45
CA ASP A 168 -0.28 -7.59 -4.33
C ASP A 168 -1.65 -7.03 -3.95
N VAL A 169 -2.57 -6.97 -4.90
CA VAL A 169 -3.94 -6.49 -4.71
C VAL A 169 -4.91 -7.54 -5.23
N ASN A 170 -5.95 -7.82 -4.46
CA ASN A 170 -7.06 -8.67 -4.85
C ASN A 170 -8.25 -7.80 -5.24
N VAL A 171 -8.76 -7.98 -6.42
CA VAL A 171 -9.96 -7.29 -6.92
C VAL A 171 -11.05 -8.33 -7.16
N LEU A 172 -12.15 -8.26 -6.40
CA LEU A 172 -13.28 -9.17 -6.53
C LEU A 172 -12.91 -10.67 -6.45
N GLY A 173 -11.98 -11.01 -5.55
CA GLY A 173 -11.54 -12.38 -5.31
C GLY A 173 -10.33 -12.82 -6.15
N ILE A 174 -9.83 -11.99 -7.06
CA ILE A 174 -8.71 -12.33 -7.95
C ILE A 174 -7.47 -11.51 -7.60
N TRP A 175 -6.37 -12.17 -7.25
CA TRP A 175 -5.08 -11.54 -7.02
C TRP A 175 -4.43 -11.13 -8.34
N LEU A 176 -4.00 -9.87 -8.45
CA LEU A 176 -3.48 -9.34 -9.72
C LEU A 176 -2.23 -10.07 -10.19
N ALA A 177 -1.28 -10.37 -9.31
CA ALA A 177 -0.09 -11.12 -9.70
C ALA A 177 -0.44 -12.51 -10.26
N ASP A 178 -1.40 -13.20 -9.65
CA ASP A 178 -1.84 -14.53 -10.10
C ASP A 178 -2.59 -14.47 -11.43
N GLN A 179 -3.42 -13.44 -11.64
CA GLN A 179 -4.17 -13.22 -12.87
C GLN A 179 -3.26 -13.11 -14.10
N TYR A 180 -2.13 -12.43 -13.96
CA TYR A 180 -1.21 -12.21 -15.08
C TYR A 180 -0.17 -13.33 -15.26
N ARG A 181 0.07 -14.16 -14.24
CA ARG A 181 1.14 -15.16 -14.25
C ARG A 181 1.10 -16.11 -15.43
N ASN A 182 -0.07 -16.65 -15.74
CA ASN A 182 -0.19 -17.63 -16.82
C ASN A 182 0.01 -16.98 -18.19
N SER A 183 -0.59 -15.82 -18.43
CA SER A 183 -0.44 -15.12 -19.71
C SER A 183 1.00 -14.61 -19.93
N PHE A 184 1.66 -14.15 -18.88
CA PHE A 184 3.07 -13.73 -18.96
C PHE A 184 3.97 -14.93 -19.20
N ALA A 185 3.73 -16.06 -18.53
CA ALA A 185 4.52 -17.27 -18.76
C ALA A 185 4.37 -17.80 -20.18
N GLN A 186 3.18 -17.76 -20.76
CA GLN A 186 2.94 -18.15 -22.16
C GLN A 186 3.66 -17.24 -23.13
N GLU A 187 3.54 -15.90 -22.93
CA GLU A 187 4.20 -14.93 -23.79
C GLU A 187 5.73 -15.05 -23.75
N ILE A 188 6.29 -15.19 -22.54
CA ILE A 188 7.75 -15.39 -22.39
C ILE A 188 8.19 -16.72 -23.00
N GLY A 189 7.40 -17.78 -22.87
CA GLY A 189 7.69 -19.08 -23.47
C GLY A 189 7.75 -19.05 -24.99
N ALA A 190 6.90 -18.22 -25.62
CA ALA A 190 6.83 -18.06 -27.06
C ALA A 190 7.85 -17.05 -27.63
N ASN A 191 8.03 -15.92 -26.96
CA ASN A 191 8.70 -14.74 -27.51
C ASN A 191 9.83 -14.21 -26.63
N GLY A 192 10.15 -14.88 -25.54
CA GLY A 192 11.13 -14.42 -24.54
C GLY A 192 10.65 -13.24 -23.70
N ILE A 193 11.53 -12.77 -22.82
CA ILE A 193 11.23 -11.65 -21.89
C ILE A 193 11.00 -10.35 -22.68
N ASP A 194 11.80 -10.07 -23.71
CA ASP A 194 11.63 -8.90 -24.55
C ASP A 194 10.33 -8.95 -25.35
N GLY A 195 9.85 -10.15 -25.73
CA GLY A 195 8.55 -10.35 -26.33
C GLY A 195 7.41 -9.94 -25.39
N LEU A 196 7.47 -10.33 -24.12
CA LEU A 196 6.51 -9.87 -23.11
C LEU A 196 6.54 -8.34 -22.95
N ILE A 197 7.75 -7.75 -22.84
CA ILE A 197 7.89 -6.29 -22.70
C ILE A 197 7.25 -5.57 -23.90
N LYS A 198 7.53 -6.05 -25.12
CA LYS A 198 6.94 -5.50 -26.33
C LYS A 198 5.43 -5.66 -26.37
N SER A 199 4.91 -6.83 -26.02
CA SER A 199 3.45 -7.09 -25.95
C SER A 199 2.74 -6.15 -24.97
N LEU A 200 3.34 -5.90 -23.80
CA LEU A 200 2.81 -4.95 -22.82
C LEU A 200 2.84 -3.51 -23.35
N ALA A 201 3.96 -3.08 -23.94
CA ALA A 201 4.09 -1.75 -24.54
C ALA A 201 3.07 -1.51 -25.65
N ASP A 202 2.87 -2.49 -26.54
CA ASP A 202 1.90 -2.42 -27.64
C ASP A 202 0.46 -2.32 -27.10
N LYS A 203 0.11 -3.08 -26.04
CA LYS A 203 -1.19 -2.98 -25.37
C LYS A 203 -1.40 -1.60 -24.75
N ASN A 204 -0.38 -1.08 -24.08
CA ASN A 204 -0.42 0.24 -23.45
C ASN A 204 -0.57 1.35 -24.50
N ALA A 205 0.13 1.26 -25.62
CA ALA A 205 0.04 2.23 -26.71
C ALA A 205 -1.36 2.21 -27.36
N LYS A 206 -1.92 1.02 -27.62
CA LYS A 206 -3.29 0.89 -28.17
C LYS A 206 -4.35 1.47 -27.23
N ALA A 207 -4.21 1.23 -25.94
CA ALA A 207 -5.14 1.80 -24.94
C ALA A 207 -4.97 3.32 -24.74
N ALA A 208 -3.85 3.90 -25.23
CA ALA A 208 -3.61 5.35 -25.21
C ALA A 208 -4.21 6.06 -26.42
N ALA A 209 -4.42 5.35 -27.53
CA ALA A 209 -4.98 5.95 -28.74
C ALA A 209 -6.43 6.41 -28.48
N PRO A 210 -6.83 7.61 -28.92
CA PRO A 210 -8.23 8.05 -28.84
C PRO A 210 -9.09 6.99 -29.55
N ALA A 211 -10.23 6.63 -28.93
CA ALA A 211 -11.21 5.78 -29.59
C ALA A 211 -11.52 6.42 -30.95
N ALA A 212 -11.28 5.69 -32.05
CA ALA A 212 -11.65 6.15 -33.37
C ALA A 212 -13.15 6.49 -33.31
N LYS A 213 -13.49 7.76 -33.54
CA LYS A 213 -14.87 8.20 -33.65
C LYS A 213 -15.45 7.46 -34.86
N GLY A 214 -16.22 6.40 -34.60
CA GLY A 214 -17.08 5.78 -35.59
C GLY A 214 -18.34 6.61 -35.81
#